data_c6890296c31e87834fd34d9c47fbd276
#
_entry.id   c6890296c31e87834fd34d9c47fbd276
#
_cell.length_a   1.000
_cell.length_b   1.000
_cell.length_c   1.000
_cell.angle_alpha   90.00
_cell.angle_beta   90.00
_cell.angle_gamma   90.00
#
_symmetry.space_group_name_H-M   'P 1'
#
loop_
_entity.id
_entity.type
_entity.pdbx_description
1 polymer ?
#
loop_
_entity_poly.entity_id
_entity_poly.type
_entity_poly.pdbx_seq_one_letter_code
_entity_poly.pdbx_strand_id
1 'polypeptide(L)'
;MSTTEKRPVIEVTGLKKQYKLGQIGGGTLTHDLQSWWARVRGKEDPNTVIGTDQRLFGQTFMALNGVDLTVYQGEALGIIGRNGAGKSTLLKLLSRITAPTEGEIKIRGRVASMLEVGTGFNNEMTGRENIYMNGAILGMTKAEIDAKLPQIIEFSECGDFIDTPVKRYSSGMFVKLAFAVAAHLDSEIMVMDEVLAVGDMKFQQKCLGKMSDVANQDGRTVLYVSHNMSTIRQLCTRCVVLDKGKVIFDGDVEQAIAVYMDTTDVNVVHYDLADVARMTGSAGKRLRLETLDFVGKESSVFADTEKMKVKITWRVSEPFTGIHMKMNLHARDSSPVGITHPVDLGAAEPGKLYTTVFEFDPSLLGEGQYFFYLDIFDGALAQAVCLDKPVTEFAFEVTNSDLTMPEWASGWGRIHFPPVKLLADGE
;
A
#
# COMPACT_ATOMS: atom_id res chain seq x y z
N MET A 1 -24.29 8.80 33.72
CA MET A 1 -23.44 8.91 32.54
C MET A 1 -24.35 9.08 31.35
N SER A 2 -24.40 10.27 30.75
CA SER A 2 -25.26 10.56 29.61
C SER A 2 -24.65 9.81 28.40
N THR A 3 -25.40 8.87 27.84
CA THR A 3 -25.13 8.25 26.55
C THR A 3 -25.32 9.34 25.49
N THR A 4 -24.23 10.03 25.13
CA THR A 4 -24.24 10.94 23.99
C THR A 4 -24.52 10.07 22.77
N GLU A 5 -25.72 10.20 22.17
CA GLU A 5 -26.04 9.52 20.90
C GLU A 5 -24.97 9.89 19.87
N LYS A 6 -24.18 8.91 19.45
CA LYS A 6 -23.16 9.10 18.42
C LYS A 6 -23.85 9.46 17.11
N ARG A 7 -23.63 10.69 16.63
CA ARG A 7 -24.23 11.20 15.40
C ARG A 7 -23.52 10.60 14.17
N PRO A 8 -24.22 9.94 13.24
CA PRO A 8 -23.61 9.44 12.02
C PRO A 8 -23.24 10.63 11.09
N VAL A 9 -22.00 10.63 10.60
CA VAL A 9 -21.47 11.64 9.65
C VAL A 9 -21.26 11.04 8.27
N ILE A 10 -21.06 9.73 8.16
CA ILE A 10 -21.06 8.99 6.89
C ILE A 10 -21.99 7.79 7.04
N GLU A 11 -22.91 7.63 6.12
CA GLU A 11 -23.79 6.48 6.00
C GLU A 11 -23.69 5.93 4.58
N VAL A 12 -23.27 4.69 4.44
CA VAL A 12 -23.12 3.96 3.17
C VAL A 12 -24.09 2.79 3.19
N THR A 13 -24.93 2.66 2.17
CA THR A 13 -25.94 1.60 2.10
C THR A 13 -25.88 0.90 0.74
N GLY A 14 -25.66 -0.41 0.76
CA GLY A 14 -25.68 -1.29 -0.41
C GLY A 14 -24.74 -0.84 -1.52
N LEU A 15 -23.59 -0.25 -1.19
CA LEU A 15 -22.69 0.41 -2.12
C LEU A 15 -22.03 -0.59 -3.07
N LYS A 16 -22.22 -0.38 -4.38
CA LYS A 16 -21.57 -1.14 -5.43
C LYS A 16 -20.78 -0.24 -6.39
N LYS A 17 -19.62 -0.72 -6.81
CA LYS A 17 -18.83 -0.06 -7.85
C LYS A 17 -18.32 -1.08 -8.85
N GLN A 18 -18.74 -0.92 -10.09
CA GLN A 18 -18.34 -1.74 -11.21
C GLN A 18 -17.45 -0.92 -12.16
N TYR A 19 -16.38 -1.53 -12.64
CA TYR A 19 -15.54 -1.02 -13.72
C TYR A 19 -15.65 -1.92 -14.94
N LYS A 20 -15.63 -1.32 -16.13
CA LYS A 20 -15.52 -2.04 -17.41
C LYS A 20 -14.05 -2.11 -17.79
N LEU A 21 -13.53 -3.32 -17.96
CA LEU A 21 -12.16 -3.55 -18.38
C LEU A 21 -12.00 -3.29 -19.87
N GLY A 22 -10.86 -2.75 -20.28
CA GLY A 22 -10.55 -2.49 -21.68
C GLY A 22 -11.24 -1.26 -22.30
N GLN A 23 -12.02 -0.49 -21.55
CA GLN A 23 -12.49 0.83 -22.00
C GLN A 23 -11.63 1.93 -21.36
N ILE A 24 -10.62 2.39 -22.09
CA ILE A 24 -10.06 3.73 -21.87
C ILE A 24 -11.14 4.67 -22.41
N GLY A 25 -11.68 5.55 -21.57
CA GLY A 25 -12.69 6.51 -21.99
C GLY A 25 -12.23 7.25 -23.25
N GLY A 26 -13.03 7.19 -24.30
CA GLY A 26 -12.72 7.82 -25.57
C GLY A 26 -12.45 9.31 -25.40
N GLY A 27 -11.20 9.72 -25.53
CA GLY A 27 -10.78 11.10 -25.26
C GLY A 27 -11.28 12.13 -26.26
N THR A 28 -11.75 11.71 -27.46
CA THR A 28 -12.27 12.63 -28.47
C THR A 28 -13.20 11.89 -29.44
N LEU A 29 -14.25 12.59 -29.90
CA LEU A 29 -15.16 12.10 -30.94
C LEU A 29 -14.45 11.62 -32.21
N THR A 30 -13.28 12.16 -32.52
CA THR A 30 -12.44 11.75 -33.65
C THR A 30 -11.84 10.35 -33.48
N HIS A 31 -11.45 9.97 -32.26
CA HIS A 31 -10.94 8.63 -31.96
C HIS A 31 -12.06 7.57 -32.05
N ASP A 32 -13.25 7.89 -31.55
CA ASP A 32 -14.40 7.00 -31.61
C ASP A 32 -14.84 6.77 -33.06
N LEU A 33 -14.79 7.80 -33.91
CA LEU A 33 -15.11 7.72 -35.32
C LEU A 33 -14.08 6.89 -36.11
N GLN A 34 -12.78 7.03 -35.79
CA GLN A 34 -11.70 6.27 -36.40
C GLN A 34 -11.79 4.78 -36.01
N SER A 35 -12.05 4.47 -34.73
CA SER A 35 -12.24 3.11 -34.26
C SER A 35 -13.48 2.45 -34.88
N TRP A 36 -14.60 3.20 -35.05
CA TRP A 36 -15.79 2.71 -35.71
C TRP A 36 -15.51 2.41 -37.20
N TRP A 37 -14.80 3.31 -37.92
CA TRP A 37 -14.44 3.13 -39.32
C TRP A 37 -13.47 1.96 -39.57
N ALA A 38 -12.52 1.74 -38.64
CA ALA A 38 -11.62 0.59 -38.68
C ALA A 38 -12.40 -0.73 -38.53
N ARG A 39 -13.35 -0.81 -37.58
CA ARG A 39 -14.23 -1.98 -37.41
C ARG A 39 -15.09 -2.29 -38.62
N VAL A 40 -15.69 -1.25 -39.21
CA VAL A 40 -16.54 -1.43 -40.42
C VAL A 40 -15.72 -1.95 -41.59
N ARG A 41 -14.42 -1.63 -41.66
CA ARG A 41 -13.52 -2.06 -42.75
C ARG A 41 -12.73 -3.34 -42.44
N GLY A 42 -12.94 -3.96 -41.27
CA GLY A 42 -12.19 -5.17 -40.85
C GLY A 42 -10.69 -4.94 -40.70
N LYS A 43 -10.27 -3.69 -40.43
CA LYS A 43 -8.87 -3.34 -40.15
C LYS A 43 -8.65 -3.22 -38.66
N GLU A 44 -7.39 -3.44 -38.23
CA GLU A 44 -6.98 -3.19 -36.84
C GLU A 44 -7.28 -1.75 -36.44
N ASP A 45 -7.79 -1.57 -35.20
CA ASP A 45 -8.14 -0.28 -34.67
C ASP A 45 -6.84 0.53 -34.41
N PRO A 46 -6.61 1.68 -35.09
CA PRO A 46 -5.39 2.46 -34.97
C PRO A 46 -5.20 3.06 -33.57
N ASN A 47 -6.25 3.05 -32.74
CA ASN A 47 -6.23 3.55 -31.36
C ASN A 47 -6.00 2.43 -30.34
N THR A 48 -5.70 1.20 -30.78
CA THR A 48 -5.37 0.09 -29.90
C THR A 48 -4.00 0.33 -29.25
N VAL A 49 -3.97 0.44 -27.92
CA VAL A 49 -2.72 0.55 -27.18
C VAL A 49 -2.00 -0.81 -27.24
N ILE A 50 -0.77 -0.81 -27.71
CA ILE A 50 0.07 -2.02 -27.82
C ILE A 50 0.24 -2.61 -26.41
N GLY A 51 -0.18 -3.87 -26.21
CA GLY A 51 -0.06 -4.60 -24.94
C GLY A 51 -1.36 -4.75 -24.13
N THR A 52 -2.50 -4.29 -24.63
CA THR A 52 -3.81 -4.55 -23.99
C THR A 52 -4.33 -5.93 -24.46
N ASP A 53 -4.53 -6.84 -23.51
CA ASP A 53 -5.14 -8.14 -23.80
C ASP A 53 -6.59 -7.94 -24.27
N GLN A 54 -6.86 -8.20 -25.56
CA GLN A 54 -8.19 -8.06 -26.17
C GLN A 54 -9.24 -8.96 -25.52
N ARG A 55 -8.82 -9.99 -24.76
CA ARG A 55 -9.72 -10.90 -24.01
C ARG A 55 -10.43 -10.21 -22.86
N LEU A 56 -9.91 -9.08 -22.38
CA LEU A 56 -10.48 -8.30 -21.27
C LEU A 56 -11.49 -7.25 -21.74
N PHE A 57 -11.64 -7.01 -23.06
CA PHE A 57 -12.57 -6.03 -23.59
C PHE A 57 -14.02 -6.41 -23.29
N GLY A 58 -14.72 -5.54 -22.57
CA GLY A 58 -16.14 -5.73 -22.22
C GLY A 58 -16.39 -6.57 -20.97
N GLN A 59 -15.35 -7.13 -20.35
CA GLN A 59 -15.50 -7.76 -19.02
C GLN A 59 -15.73 -6.70 -17.96
N THR A 60 -16.53 -7.03 -16.98
CA THR A 60 -16.85 -6.16 -15.85
C THR A 60 -16.17 -6.67 -14.58
N PHE A 61 -15.59 -5.75 -13.83
CA PHE A 61 -14.96 -6.04 -12.54
C PHE A 61 -15.72 -5.31 -11.42
N MET A 62 -16.20 -6.07 -10.43
CA MET A 62 -16.83 -5.50 -9.24
C MET A 62 -15.78 -5.16 -8.21
N ALA A 63 -15.47 -3.86 -8.08
CA ALA A 63 -14.51 -3.37 -7.09
C ALA A 63 -15.13 -3.26 -5.70
N LEU A 64 -16.43 -2.94 -5.61
CA LEU A 64 -17.24 -3.00 -4.40
C LEU A 64 -18.56 -3.70 -4.72
N ASN A 65 -19.03 -4.54 -3.80
CA ASN A 65 -20.18 -5.41 -4.02
C ASN A 65 -21.11 -5.48 -2.80
N GLY A 66 -21.84 -4.39 -2.54
CA GLY A 66 -22.79 -4.30 -1.44
C GLY A 66 -22.10 -3.99 -0.10
N VAL A 67 -21.40 -2.85 -0.04
CA VAL A 67 -20.78 -2.36 1.19
C VAL A 67 -21.79 -1.53 1.97
N ASP A 68 -21.99 -1.88 3.23
CA ASP A 68 -22.71 -1.11 4.24
C ASP A 68 -21.72 -0.64 5.30
N LEU A 69 -21.74 0.66 5.65
CA LEU A 69 -20.82 1.26 6.60
C LEU A 69 -21.43 2.52 7.21
N THR A 70 -21.34 2.64 8.53
CA THR A 70 -21.71 3.86 9.25
C THR A 70 -20.51 4.39 10.01
N VAL A 71 -20.17 5.66 9.85
CA VAL A 71 -19.09 6.33 10.58
C VAL A 71 -19.67 7.44 11.43
N TYR A 72 -19.23 7.52 12.67
CA TYR A 72 -19.75 8.47 13.65
C TYR A 72 -18.81 9.66 13.84
N GLN A 73 -19.40 10.78 14.28
CA GLN A 73 -18.63 12.00 14.55
C GLN A 73 -17.53 11.75 15.60
N GLY A 74 -16.33 12.26 15.33
CA GLY A 74 -15.17 12.12 16.20
C GLY A 74 -14.55 10.72 16.24
N GLU A 75 -14.94 9.84 15.31
CA GLU A 75 -14.41 8.48 15.22
C GLU A 75 -13.15 8.42 14.35
N ALA A 76 -12.15 7.68 14.81
CA ALA A 76 -11.01 7.29 14.00
C ALA A 76 -11.21 5.85 13.50
N LEU A 77 -11.65 5.71 12.26
CA LEU A 77 -11.97 4.43 11.62
C LEU A 77 -10.83 3.94 10.75
N GLY A 78 -10.28 2.77 11.06
CA GLY A 78 -9.36 2.04 10.19
C GLY A 78 -10.09 1.26 9.09
N ILE A 79 -9.54 1.23 7.89
CA ILE A 79 -10.02 0.39 6.80
C ILE A 79 -8.84 -0.44 6.31
N ILE A 80 -8.88 -1.74 6.58
CA ILE A 80 -7.84 -2.69 6.21
C ILE A 80 -8.36 -3.72 5.21
N GLY A 81 -7.47 -4.40 4.53
CA GLY A 81 -7.81 -5.42 3.53
C GLY A 81 -6.67 -5.62 2.54
N ARG A 82 -6.66 -6.74 1.85
CA ARG A 82 -5.64 -7.10 0.86
C ARG A 82 -5.62 -6.14 -0.34
N ASN A 83 -4.56 -6.22 -1.14
CA ASN A 83 -4.50 -5.53 -2.42
C ASN A 83 -5.64 -6.03 -3.32
N GLY A 84 -6.38 -5.09 -3.92
CA GLY A 84 -7.58 -5.42 -4.70
C GLY A 84 -8.88 -5.59 -3.88
N ALA A 85 -8.86 -5.50 -2.55
CA ALA A 85 -10.05 -5.64 -1.71
C ALA A 85 -11.09 -4.52 -1.89
N GLY A 86 -10.75 -3.41 -2.57
CA GLY A 86 -11.66 -2.30 -2.84
C GLY A 86 -11.41 -1.04 -2.01
N LYS A 87 -10.40 -1.01 -1.13
CA LYS A 87 -10.09 0.12 -0.23
C LYS A 87 -10.02 1.47 -0.95
N SER A 88 -9.10 1.61 -1.92
CA SER A 88 -8.92 2.86 -2.67
C SER A 88 -10.17 3.23 -3.49
N THR A 89 -10.95 2.26 -3.93
CA THR A 89 -12.24 2.51 -4.60
C THR A 89 -13.25 3.11 -3.61
N LEU A 90 -13.34 2.56 -2.40
CA LEU A 90 -14.21 3.09 -1.35
C LEU A 90 -13.82 4.52 -1.00
N LEU A 91 -12.52 4.80 -0.80
CA LEU A 91 -12.04 6.16 -0.53
C LEU A 91 -12.38 7.16 -1.65
N LYS A 92 -12.20 6.76 -2.92
CA LYS A 92 -12.56 7.61 -4.08
C LYS A 92 -14.04 7.93 -4.13
N LEU A 93 -14.91 7.01 -3.71
CA LEU A 93 -16.35 7.23 -3.61
C LEU A 93 -16.70 8.19 -2.47
N LEU A 94 -16.12 7.98 -1.28
CA LEU A 94 -16.30 8.85 -0.12
C LEU A 94 -15.77 10.28 -0.37
N SER A 95 -14.68 10.38 -1.12
CA SER A 95 -14.10 11.68 -1.54
C SER A 95 -14.80 12.30 -2.76
N ARG A 96 -15.87 11.68 -3.28
CA ARG A 96 -16.64 12.15 -4.45
C ARG A 96 -15.81 12.28 -5.75
N ILE A 97 -14.68 11.59 -5.84
CA ILE A 97 -13.85 11.53 -7.06
C ILE A 97 -14.54 10.69 -8.12
N THR A 98 -15.32 9.70 -7.73
CA THR A 98 -16.12 8.86 -8.62
C THR A 98 -17.52 8.63 -8.05
N ALA A 99 -18.48 8.33 -8.92
CA ALA A 99 -19.85 8.01 -8.51
C ALA A 99 -20.04 6.50 -8.28
N PRO A 100 -20.94 6.08 -7.39
CA PRO A 100 -21.31 4.68 -7.23
C PRO A 100 -22.04 4.14 -8.46
N THR A 101 -21.99 2.83 -8.69
CA THR A 101 -22.81 2.15 -9.70
C THR A 101 -24.20 1.87 -9.16
N GLU A 102 -24.30 1.45 -7.90
CA GLU A 102 -25.53 1.25 -7.15
C GLU A 102 -25.29 1.58 -5.67
N GLY A 103 -26.38 1.78 -4.93
CA GLY A 103 -26.34 2.13 -3.50
C GLY A 103 -26.28 3.64 -3.25
N GLU A 104 -26.20 4.01 -1.99
CA GLU A 104 -26.26 5.40 -1.56
C GLU A 104 -25.13 5.72 -0.57
N ILE A 105 -24.61 6.95 -0.64
CA ILE A 105 -23.65 7.52 0.31
C ILE A 105 -24.20 8.85 0.82
N LYS A 106 -24.43 8.94 2.12
CA LYS A 106 -24.80 10.19 2.80
C LYS A 106 -23.64 10.69 3.62
N ILE A 107 -23.22 11.93 3.38
CA ILE A 107 -22.11 12.57 4.10
C ILE A 107 -22.59 13.89 4.66
N ARG A 108 -22.34 14.10 5.95
CA ARG A 108 -22.67 15.34 6.68
C ARG A 108 -21.37 15.99 7.12
N GLY A 109 -21.08 17.16 6.58
CA GLY A 109 -19.86 17.91 6.83
C GLY A 109 -18.91 17.97 5.61
N ARG A 110 -17.82 18.72 5.78
CA ARG A 110 -16.78 18.91 4.78
C ARG A 110 -15.78 17.76 4.83
N VAL A 111 -15.55 17.12 3.70
CA VAL A 111 -14.57 16.05 3.54
C VAL A 111 -13.28 16.62 2.99
N ALA A 112 -12.17 16.41 3.69
CA ALA A 112 -10.82 16.60 3.16
C ALA A 112 -10.21 15.25 2.79
N SER A 113 -9.79 15.12 1.53
CA SER A 113 -9.16 13.90 1.02
C SER A 113 -7.67 14.11 0.85
N MET A 114 -6.88 13.22 1.46
CA MET A 114 -5.43 13.17 1.29
C MET A 114 -5.00 12.08 0.29
N LEU A 115 -5.90 11.63 -0.59
CA LEU A 115 -5.62 10.57 -1.56
C LEU A 115 -4.57 10.96 -2.60
N GLU A 116 -4.49 12.24 -2.91
CA GLU A 116 -3.64 12.78 -3.98
C GLU A 116 -2.87 14.00 -3.46
N VAL A 117 -1.99 13.78 -2.48
CA VAL A 117 -1.14 14.84 -1.91
C VAL A 117 -0.26 15.46 -3.01
N GLY A 118 -0.35 16.79 -3.17
CA GLY A 118 0.40 17.52 -4.18
C GLY A 118 -0.28 17.63 -5.56
N THR A 119 -1.45 17.01 -5.73
CA THR A 119 -2.26 17.26 -6.93
C THR A 119 -2.64 18.74 -7.02
N GLY A 120 -2.41 19.32 -8.19
CA GLY A 120 -2.63 20.76 -8.43
C GLY A 120 -1.43 21.64 -8.11
N PHE A 121 -0.28 21.10 -7.67
CA PHE A 121 0.94 21.91 -7.60
C PHE A 121 1.43 22.27 -9.00
N ASN A 122 1.83 23.52 -9.17
CA ASN A 122 2.46 24.01 -10.39
C ASN A 122 3.96 24.16 -10.17
N ASN A 123 4.75 23.43 -10.95
CA ASN A 123 6.21 23.39 -10.84
C ASN A 123 6.88 24.75 -11.07
N GLU A 124 6.26 25.66 -11.82
CA GLU A 124 6.80 26.99 -12.10
C GLU A 124 6.54 28.00 -10.98
N MET A 125 5.58 27.71 -10.10
CA MET A 125 5.24 28.54 -8.95
C MET A 125 6.12 28.25 -7.75
N THR A 126 6.28 29.25 -6.89
CA THR A 126 6.97 29.15 -5.59
C THR A 126 6.20 28.23 -4.63
N GLY A 127 6.85 27.79 -3.55
CA GLY A 127 6.19 27.03 -2.49
C GLY A 127 5.01 27.81 -1.90
N ARG A 128 5.18 29.10 -1.65
CA ARG A 128 4.13 29.99 -1.13
C ARG A 128 2.93 30.05 -2.06
N GLU A 129 3.14 30.29 -3.35
CA GLU A 129 2.05 30.33 -4.34
C GLU A 129 1.34 28.99 -4.45
N ASN A 130 2.07 27.88 -4.37
CA ASN A 130 1.47 26.54 -4.35
C ASN A 130 0.65 26.30 -3.08
N ILE A 131 1.01 26.83 -1.91
CA ILE A 131 0.16 26.78 -0.71
C ILE A 131 -1.20 27.43 -0.99
N TYR A 132 -1.23 28.63 -1.59
CA TYR A 132 -2.48 29.28 -1.92
C TYR A 132 -3.30 28.53 -2.96
N MET A 133 -2.64 28.07 -4.02
CA MET A 133 -3.32 27.34 -5.10
C MET A 133 -3.88 26.00 -4.61
N ASN A 134 -3.07 25.19 -3.94
CA ASN A 134 -3.50 23.91 -3.43
C ASN A 134 -4.53 24.05 -2.31
N GLY A 135 -4.34 25.00 -1.38
CA GLY A 135 -5.34 25.32 -0.35
C GLY A 135 -6.69 25.69 -0.95
N ALA A 136 -6.71 26.50 -2.01
CA ALA A 136 -7.95 26.85 -2.72
C ALA A 136 -8.60 25.64 -3.43
N ILE A 137 -7.81 24.76 -4.06
CA ILE A 137 -8.28 23.51 -4.68
C ILE A 137 -8.91 22.59 -3.61
N LEU A 138 -8.29 22.51 -2.44
CA LEU A 138 -8.80 21.76 -1.31
C LEU A 138 -9.96 22.45 -0.58
N GLY A 139 -10.35 23.65 -1.08
CA GLY A 139 -11.53 24.38 -0.67
C GLY A 139 -11.31 25.33 0.52
N MET A 140 -10.08 25.75 0.84
CA MET A 140 -9.82 26.84 1.78
C MET A 140 -10.12 28.19 1.14
N THR A 141 -10.68 29.10 1.92
CA THR A 141 -10.76 30.50 1.53
C THR A 141 -9.38 31.16 1.66
N LYS A 142 -9.19 32.29 0.95
CA LYS A 142 -7.94 33.05 1.08
C LYS A 142 -7.65 33.45 2.53
N ALA A 143 -8.68 33.85 3.28
CA ALA A 143 -8.55 34.24 4.69
C ALA A 143 -8.10 33.08 5.59
N GLU A 144 -8.61 31.87 5.36
CA GLU A 144 -8.16 30.65 6.06
C GLU A 144 -6.70 30.33 5.74
N ILE A 145 -6.30 30.47 4.47
CA ILE A 145 -4.91 30.24 4.06
C ILE A 145 -3.99 31.28 4.71
N ASP A 146 -4.33 32.57 4.65
CA ASP A 146 -3.56 33.66 5.26
C ASP A 146 -3.34 33.42 6.78
N ALA A 147 -4.38 32.97 7.48
CA ALA A 147 -4.31 32.69 8.93
C ALA A 147 -3.42 31.48 9.26
N LYS A 148 -3.35 30.48 8.39
CA LYS A 148 -2.61 29.22 8.61
C LYS A 148 -1.24 29.18 7.93
N LEU A 149 -0.95 30.14 7.07
CA LEU A 149 0.29 30.19 6.29
C LEU A 149 1.56 30.01 7.13
N PRO A 150 1.74 30.72 8.27
CA PRO A 150 2.93 30.52 9.11
C PRO A 150 3.06 29.08 9.63
N GLN A 151 1.94 28.47 10.05
CA GLN A 151 1.92 27.11 10.59
C GLN A 151 2.20 26.07 9.48
N ILE A 152 1.67 26.27 8.29
CA ILE A 152 1.92 25.39 7.13
C ILE A 152 3.40 25.44 6.75
N ILE A 153 4.01 26.62 6.70
CA ILE A 153 5.43 26.79 6.37
C ILE A 153 6.30 26.13 7.44
N GLU A 154 6.04 26.37 8.72
CA GLU A 154 6.78 25.75 9.83
C GLU A 154 6.65 24.23 9.84
N PHE A 155 5.44 23.71 9.61
CA PHE A 155 5.19 22.29 9.58
C PHE A 155 5.93 21.60 8.42
N SER A 156 5.97 22.22 7.24
CA SER A 156 6.61 21.69 6.04
C SER A 156 8.13 21.61 6.12
N GLU A 157 8.76 22.35 7.03
CA GLU A 157 10.22 22.50 7.14
C GLU A 157 10.87 23.09 5.86
N CYS A 158 10.07 23.78 5.02
CA CYS A 158 10.53 24.36 3.75
C CYS A 158 10.71 25.88 3.82
N GLY A 159 10.79 26.48 5.03
CA GLY A 159 10.79 27.93 5.24
C GLY A 159 11.84 28.67 4.41
N ASP A 160 13.10 28.19 4.40
CA ASP A 160 14.20 28.83 3.66
C ASP A 160 14.02 28.81 2.13
N PHE A 161 13.17 27.91 1.64
CA PHE A 161 12.93 27.72 0.20
C PHE A 161 11.52 28.12 -0.24
N ILE A 162 10.71 28.67 0.67
CA ILE A 162 9.28 28.89 0.43
C ILE A 162 8.99 29.81 -0.76
N ASP A 163 9.87 30.75 -1.06
CA ASP A 163 9.77 31.69 -2.17
C ASP A 163 10.59 31.23 -3.42
N THR A 164 11.02 29.95 -3.41
CA THR A 164 11.69 29.31 -4.56
C THR A 164 10.68 28.46 -5.34
N PRO A 165 10.74 28.42 -6.70
CA PRO A 165 9.88 27.56 -7.52
C PRO A 165 10.05 26.08 -7.16
N VAL A 166 8.91 25.35 -7.02
CA VAL A 166 8.92 23.96 -6.53
C VAL A 166 9.59 22.95 -7.47
N LYS A 167 9.83 23.31 -8.73
CA LYS A 167 10.68 22.53 -9.63
C LYS A 167 12.12 22.34 -9.12
N ARG A 168 12.57 23.17 -8.18
CA ARG A 168 13.89 23.08 -7.54
C ARG A 168 13.86 22.33 -6.20
N TYR A 169 12.67 21.90 -5.76
CA TYR A 169 12.54 21.13 -4.54
C TYR A 169 13.02 19.69 -4.75
N SER A 170 13.55 19.10 -3.70
CA SER A 170 13.67 17.64 -3.67
C SER A 170 12.28 16.99 -3.60
N SER A 171 12.16 15.73 -3.99
CA SER A 171 10.90 14.99 -3.88
C SER A 171 10.36 15.00 -2.45
N GLY A 172 11.24 14.91 -1.45
CA GLY A 172 10.87 15.00 -0.03
C GLY A 172 10.29 16.37 0.36
N MET A 173 10.91 17.47 -0.06
CA MET A 173 10.41 18.83 0.20
C MET A 173 9.04 19.05 -0.46
N PHE A 174 8.88 18.61 -1.70
CA PHE A 174 7.62 18.70 -2.42
C PHE A 174 6.47 18.06 -1.64
N VAL A 175 6.70 16.82 -1.18
CA VAL A 175 5.66 16.09 -0.47
C VAL A 175 5.44 16.61 0.95
N LYS A 176 6.50 17.06 1.65
CA LYS A 176 6.38 17.73 2.96
C LYS A 176 5.49 18.97 2.86
N LEU A 177 5.68 19.81 1.83
CA LEU A 177 4.87 21.00 1.63
C LEU A 177 3.42 20.67 1.31
N ALA A 178 3.19 19.74 0.39
CA ALA A 178 1.85 19.32 0.00
C ALA A 178 1.07 18.70 1.17
N PHE A 179 1.73 17.86 1.97
CA PHE A 179 1.14 17.29 3.18
C PHE A 179 0.83 18.38 4.23
N ALA A 180 1.74 19.36 4.40
CA ALA A 180 1.53 20.46 5.35
C ALA A 180 0.25 21.25 5.03
N VAL A 181 -0.05 21.52 3.76
CA VAL A 181 -1.30 22.17 3.36
C VAL A 181 -2.50 21.31 3.76
N ALA A 182 -2.48 20.03 3.37
CA ALA A 182 -3.58 19.12 3.63
C ALA A 182 -3.85 18.89 5.13
N ALA A 183 -2.79 18.79 5.95
CA ALA A 183 -2.87 18.60 7.41
C ALA A 183 -3.45 19.82 8.16
N HIS A 184 -3.51 20.99 7.52
CA HIS A 184 -4.05 22.22 8.11
C HIS A 184 -5.43 22.59 7.56
N LEU A 185 -6.09 21.69 6.81
CA LEU A 185 -7.47 21.91 6.38
C LEU A 185 -8.44 21.90 7.57
N ASP A 186 -9.43 22.80 7.54
CA ASP A 186 -10.56 22.72 8.47
C ASP A 186 -11.66 21.87 7.85
N SER A 187 -11.69 20.60 8.23
CA SER A 187 -12.68 19.64 7.78
C SER A 187 -13.19 18.83 8.95
N GLU A 188 -14.48 18.53 8.94
CA GLU A 188 -15.10 17.64 9.94
C GLU A 188 -14.72 16.17 9.70
N ILE A 189 -14.45 15.83 8.44
CA ILE A 189 -14.10 14.47 8.03
C ILE A 189 -12.80 14.50 7.23
N MET A 190 -11.85 13.67 7.61
CA MET A 190 -10.57 13.53 6.93
C MET A 190 -10.41 12.10 6.41
N VAL A 191 -10.10 11.97 5.11
CA VAL A 191 -9.89 10.68 4.45
C VAL A 191 -8.43 10.56 4.08
N MET A 192 -7.75 9.55 4.61
CA MET A 192 -6.31 9.33 4.46
C MET A 192 -6.02 7.96 3.88
N ASP A 193 -5.13 7.91 2.92
CA ASP A 193 -4.54 6.68 2.37
C ASP A 193 -3.09 6.54 2.91
N GLU A 194 -2.42 5.48 2.58
CA GLU A 194 -1.03 5.12 2.97
C GLU A 194 0.03 6.24 2.83
N VAL A 195 -0.36 7.41 2.35
CA VAL A 195 0.50 8.58 2.07
C VAL A 195 1.25 9.11 3.31
N LEU A 196 0.95 8.63 4.53
CA LEU A 196 1.72 9.00 5.75
C LEU A 196 3.16 8.46 5.76
N ALA A 197 3.51 7.54 4.87
CA ALA A 197 4.87 7.00 4.72
C ALA A 197 5.82 7.92 3.94
N VAL A 198 5.55 9.24 3.91
CA VAL A 198 6.27 10.22 3.11
C VAL A 198 7.28 11.00 3.92
N GLY A 199 8.44 11.26 3.32
CA GLY A 199 9.53 11.99 3.96
C GLY A 199 10.43 11.09 4.80
N ASP A 200 11.23 11.70 5.66
CA ASP A 200 12.07 10.99 6.62
C ASP A 200 11.27 10.53 7.85
N MET A 201 11.84 9.63 8.66
CA MET A 201 11.18 9.07 9.85
C MET A 201 10.70 10.14 10.83
N LYS A 202 11.46 11.24 10.97
CA LYS A 202 11.11 12.34 11.89
C LYS A 202 9.86 13.06 11.40
N PHE A 203 9.76 13.32 10.09
CA PHE A 203 8.59 13.94 9.50
C PHE A 203 7.37 13.02 9.55
N GLN A 204 7.55 11.71 9.33
CA GLN A 204 6.46 10.73 9.48
C GLN A 204 5.88 10.74 10.90
N GLN A 205 6.73 10.74 11.93
CA GLN A 205 6.28 10.85 13.32
C GLN A 205 5.53 12.17 13.60
N LYS A 206 6.00 13.28 13.02
CA LYS A 206 5.33 14.58 13.09
C LYS A 206 3.94 14.56 12.45
N CYS A 207 3.82 13.88 11.30
CA CYS A 207 2.53 13.68 10.63
C CYS A 207 1.58 12.81 11.47
N LEU A 208 2.05 11.69 12.01
CA LEU A 208 1.26 10.82 12.88
C LEU A 208 0.79 11.54 14.14
N GLY A 209 1.67 12.32 14.80
CA GLY A 209 1.33 13.15 15.94
C GLY A 209 0.21 14.15 15.60
N LYS A 210 0.37 14.90 14.49
CA LYS A 210 -0.66 15.86 14.05
C LYS A 210 -1.99 15.18 13.77
N MET A 211 -2.00 13.99 13.17
CA MET A 211 -3.23 13.25 12.87
C MET A 211 -3.90 12.74 14.16
N SER A 212 -3.13 12.27 15.13
CA SER A 212 -3.63 11.89 16.44
C SER A 212 -4.27 13.07 17.18
N ASP A 213 -3.65 14.25 17.12
CA ASP A 213 -4.20 15.48 17.71
C ASP A 213 -5.52 15.87 17.04
N VAL A 214 -5.59 15.80 15.71
CA VAL A 214 -6.79 16.10 14.93
C VAL A 214 -7.94 15.15 15.31
N ALA A 215 -7.67 13.86 15.46
CA ALA A 215 -8.67 12.88 15.83
C ALA A 215 -9.14 13.03 17.30
N ASN A 216 -8.20 13.22 18.24
CA ASN A 216 -8.48 13.15 19.66
C ASN A 216 -8.87 14.51 20.28
N GLN A 217 -8.23 15.60 19.86
CA GLN A 217 -8.41 16.93 20.47
C GLN A 217 -9.44 17.78 19.74
N ASP A 218 -9.43 17.74 18.40
CA ASP A 218 -10.34 18.53 17.57
C ASP A 218 -11.70 17.83 17.37
N GLY A 219 -11.87 16.57 17.81
CA GLY A 219 -13.10 15.79 17.65
C GLY A 219 -13.49 15.55 16.19
N ARG A 220 -12.53 15.58 15.28
CA ARG A 220 -12.76 15.33 13.85
C ARG A 220 -12.84 13.84 13.57
N THR A 221 -13.61 13.50 12.55
CA THR A 221 -13.75 12.13 12.09
C THR A 221 -12.64 11.82 11.10
N VAL A 222 -11.92 10.72 11.33
CA VAL A 222 -10.79 10.30 10.49
C VAL A 222 -11.06 8.91 9.93
N LEU A 223 -10.95 8.77 8.60
CA LEU A 223 -10.91 7.48 7.92
C LEU A 223 -9.48 7.23 7.48
N TYR A 224 -8.89 6.18 8.00
CA TYR A 224 -7.51 5.83 7.71
C TYR A 224 -7.40 4.47 7.02
N VAL A 225 -6.83 4.45 5.81
CA VAL A 225 -6.55 3.23 5.08
C VAL A 225 -5.07 2.93 5.16
N SER A 226 -4.72 1.74 5.60
CA SER A 226 -3.34 1.29 5.66
C SER A 226 -3.24 -0.23 5.59
N HIS A 227 -2.09 -0.70 5.16
CA HIS A 227 -1.65 -2.08 5.35
C HIS A 227 -0.69 -2.21 6.55
N ASN A 228 -0.30 -1.10 7.18
CA ASN A 228 0.55 -1.10 8.38
C ASN A 228 -0.32 -1.18 9.65
N MET A 229 -0.37 -2.37 10.25
CA MET A 229 -1.21 -2.62 11.42
C MET A 229 -0.74 -1.85 12.66
N SER A 230 0.55 -1.52 12.77
CA SER A 230 1.06 -0.70 13.88
C SER A 230 0.46 0.71 13.85
N THR A 231 0.33 1.31 12.67
CA THR A 231 -0.30 2.62 12.50
C THR A 231 -1.82 2.56 12.75
N ILE A 232 -2.48 1.49 12.31
CA ILE A 232 -3.90 1.25 12.60
C ILE A 232 -4.15 1.16 14.11
N ARG A 233 -3.33 0.40 14.86
CA ARG A 233 -3.40 0.32 16.33
C ARG A 233 -3.21 1.66 17.03
N GLN A 234 -2.32 2.48 16.51
CA GLN A 234 -1.99 3.78 17.11
C GLN A 234 -3.06 4.84 16.88
N LEU A 235 -3.68 4.86 15.70
CA LEU A 235 -4.55 5.94 15.27
C LEU A 235 -6.04 5.61 15.36
N CYS A 236 -6.43 4.33 15.24
CA CYS A 236 -7.83 3.95 15.05
C CYS A 236 -8.44 3.39 16.33
N THR A 237 -9.72 3.70 16.55
CA THR A 237 -10.53 3.17 17.66
C THR A 237 -11.47 2.04 17.24
N ARG A 238 -11.72 1.93 15.93
CA ARG A 238 -12.53 0.88 15.29
C ARG A 238 -11.94 0.59 13.93
N CYS A 239 -12.11 -0.63 13.44
CA CYS A 239 -11.57 -1.05 12.17
C CYS A 239 -12.54 -1.89 11.36
N VAL A 240 -12.56 -1.68 10.05
CA VAL A 240 -13.34 -2.43 9.07
C VAL A 240 -12.39 -3.22 8.19
N VAL A 241 -12.68 -4.51 8.01
CA VAL A 241 -11.95 -5.39 7.10
C VAL A 241 -12.72 -5.53 5.80
N LEU A 242 -12.06 -5.16 4.69
CA LEU A 242 -12.57 -5.36 3.34
C LEU A 242 -11.91 -6.57 2.71
N ASP A 243 -12.72 -7.45 2.11
CA ASP A 243 -12.25 -8.51 1.23
C ASP A 243 -13.15 -8.62 0.00
N LYS A 244 -12.55 -8.69 -1.21
CA LYS A 244 -13.24 -8.84 -2.51
C LYS A 244 -14.45 -7.90 -2.65
N GLY A 245 -14.28 -6.65 -2.24
CA GLY A 245 -15.29 -5.60 -2.34
C GLY A 245 -16.43 -5.66 -1.33
N LYS A 246 -16.30 -6.44 -0.26
CA LYS A 246 -17.30 -6.56 0.82
C LYS A 246 -16.66 -6.28 2.16
N VAL A 247 -17.47 -5.78 3.11
CA VAL A 247 -17.11 -5.73 4.52
C VAL A 247 -17.30 -7.13 5.10
N ILE A 248 -16.21 -7.72 5.62
CA ILE A 248 -16.24 -9.03 6.28
C ILE A 248 -16.17 -8.93 7.81
N PHE A 249 -15.71 -7.79 8.32
CA PHE A 249 -15.69 -7.49 9.75
C PHE A 249 -15.78 -5.98 9.97
N ASP A 250 -16.44 -5.60 11.07
CA ASP A 250 -16.59 -4.22 11.53
C ASP A 250 -16.62 -4.22 13.07
N GLY A 251 -15.59 -3.67 13.71
CA GLY A 251 -15.51 -3.70 15.17
C GLY A 251 -14.17 -3.26 15.75
N ASP A 252 -13.78 -3.88 16.85
CA ASP A 252 -12.52 -3.62 17.55
C ASP A 252 -11.29 -3.80 16.68
N VAL A 253 -10.25 -2.99 16.90
CA VAL A 253 -9.03 -2.98 16.07
C VAL A 253 -8.30 -4.31 16.12
N GLU A 254 -8.11 -4.91 17.31
CA GLU A 254 -7.37 -6.17 17.42
C GLU A 254 -8.12 -7.33 16.80
N GLN A 255 -9.45 -7.37 16.96
CA GLN A 255 -10.29 -8.37 16.32
C GLN A 255 -10.28 -8.21 14.80
N ALA A 256 -10.32 -6.98 14.29
CA ALA A 256 -10.23 -6.71 12.86
C ALA A 256 -8.88 -7.18 12.29
N ILE A 257 -7.79 -6.91 13.00
CA ILE A 257 -6.46 -7.37 12.62
C ILE A 257 -6.41 -8.91 12.62
N ALA A 258 -6.98 -9.58 13.63
CA ALA A 258 -7.05 -11.03 13.67
C ALA A 258 -7.81 -11.60 12.46
N VAL A 259 -9.00 -11.06 12.15
CA VAL A 259 -9.78 -11.45 10.96
C VAL A 259 -9.00 -11.20 9.67
N TYR A 260 -8.34 -10.05 9.55
CA TYR A 260 -7.48 -9.76 8.40
C TYR A 260 -6.34 -10.77 8.26
N MET A 261 -5.76 -11.17 9.39
CA MET A 261 -4.71 -12.18 9.45
C MET A 261 -5.24 -13.57 9.01
N ASP A 262 -6.42 -13.98 9.43
CA ASP A 262 -7.01 -15.28 9.07
C ASP A 262 -7.36 -15.40 7.57
N THR A 263 -7.61 -14.27 6.90
CA THR A 263 -7.93 -14.27 5.46
C THR A 263 -6.74 -14.58 4.57
N THR A 264 -5.51 -14.64 5.08
CA THR A 264 -4.33 -14.92 4.27
C THR A 264 -4.13 -16.44 4.17
N ASP A 265 -4.10 -16.93 2.96
CA ASP A 265 -3.98 -18.35 2.68
C ASP A 265 -2.51 -18.79 2.81
N VAL A 266 -2.17 -19.45 3.92
CA VAL A 266 -0.85 -20.08 4.15
C VAL A 266 -0.73 -21.45 3.43
N ASN A 267 -1.71 -21.82 2.62
CA ASN A 267 -1.69 -23.06 1.85
C ASN A 267 -1.15 -22.90 0.43
N VAL A 268 -0.76 -21.69 0.04
CA VAL A 268 -0.22 -21.44 -1.30
C VAL A 268 1.24 -21.83 -1.34
N VAL A 269 1.57 -22.87 -2.10
CA VAL A 269 2.95 -23.36 -2.31
C VAL A 269 3.49 -23.05 -3.70
N HIS A 270 2.64 -22.62 -4.63
CA HIS A 270 2.98 -22.25 -5.98
C HIS A 270 2.40 -20.88 -6.34
N TYR A 271 3.22 -20.00 -6.86
CA TYR A 271 2.87 -18.68 -7.32
C TYR A 271 3.20 -18.52 -8.79
N ASP A 272 2.19 -18.22 -9.62
CA ASP A 272 2.38 -17.75 -10.99
C ASP A 272 2.55 -16.24 -10.97
N LEU A 273 3.70 -15.76 -11.44
CA LEU A 273 4.11 -14.36 -11.40
C LEU A 273 4.12 -13.70 -12.78
N ALA A 274 3.77 -14.45 -13.84
CA ALA A 274 3.86 -13.98 -15.22
C ALA A 274 3.05 -12.69 -15.43
N ASP A 275 1.81 -12.62 -14.89
CA ASP A 275 0.91 -11.47 -15.05
C ASP A 275 0.79 -10.60 -13.80
N VAL A 276 1.54 -10.90 -12.74
CA VAL A 276 1.51 -10.12 -11.49
C VAL A 276 2.11 -8.73 -11.71
N ALA A 277 1.48 -7.71 -11.12
CA ALA A 277 1.96 -6.33 -11.10
C ALA A 277 3.34 -6.23 -10.43
N ARG A 278 4.10 -5.20 -10.78
CA ARG A 278 5.42 -4.89 -10.19
C ARG A 278 5.38 -3.61 -9.39
N MET A 279 6.17 -3.54 -8.32
CA MET A 279 6.19 -2.38 -7.41
C MET A 279 6.62 -1.08 -8.09
N THR A 280 7.41 -1.17 -9.18
CA THR A 280 7.82 -0.01 -9.97
C THR A 280 7.52 -0.24 -11.45
N GLY A 281 7.21 0.82 -12.18
CA GLY A 281 6.88 0.72 -13.61
C GLY A 281 8.04 0.29 -14.53
N SER A 282 9.29 0.28 -14.03
CA SER A 282 10.48 -0.22 -14.73
C SER A 282 10.79 -1.68 -14.42
N ALA A 283 10.34 -2.22 -13.28
CA ALA A 283 10.57 -3.59 -12.88
C ALA A 283 9.85 -4.60 -13.79
N GLY A 284 10.43 -5.78 -13.95
CA GLY A 284 9.89 -6.86 -14.77
C GLY A 284 10.04 -6.70 -16.28
N LYS A 285 10.69 -5.63 -16.76
CA LYS A 285 10.94 -5.38 -18.19
C LYS A 285 12.24 -6.01 -18.70
N ARG A 286 13.29 -5.87 -17.92
CA ARG A 286 14.65 -6.36 -18.27
C ARG A 286 14.89 -7.77 -17.74
N LEU A 287 14.39 -8.08 -16.55
CA LEU A 287 14.31 -9.40 -15.95
C LEU A 287 12.88 -9.60 -15.41
N ARG A 288 12.33 -10.80 -15.55
CA ARG A 288 11.01 -11.15 -15.04
C ARG A 288 11.02 -12.48 -14.32
N LEU A 289 10.57 -12.49 -13.08
CA LEU A 289 10.19 -13.70 -12.36
C LEU A 289 8.89 -14.23 -12.93
N GLU A 290 8.84 -15.54 -13.19
CA GLU A 290 7.68 -16.21 -13.77
C GLU A 290 6.95 -17.08 -12.75
N THR A 291 7.68 -17.85 -11.94
CA THR A 291 7.07 -18.64 -10.88
C THR A 291 7.91 -18.62 -9.61
N LEU A 292 7.25 -18.91 -8.48
CA LEU A 292 7.88 -19.23 -7.22
C LEU A 292 7.19 -20.45 -6.62
N ASP A 293 7.97 -21.46 -6.18
CA ASP A 293 7.49 -22.67 -5.55
C ASP A 293 8.19 -22.94 -4.21
N PHE A 294 7.45 -23.33 -3.19
CA PHE A 294 8.01 -23.96 -2.00
C PHE A 294 8.25 -25.45 -2.28
N VAL A 295 9.52 -25.86 -2.35
CA VAL A 295 9.92 -27.17 -2.84
C VAL A 295 9.58 -28.27 -1.83
N GLY A 296 8.86 -29.30 -2.28
CA GLY A 296 8.55 -30.49 -1.48
C GLY A 296 7.48 -30.26 -0.41
N LYS A 297 6.67 -29.21 -0.54
CA LYS A 297 5.63 -28.86 0.43
C LYS A 297 4.24 -28.92 -0.19
N GLU A 298 3.26 -29.35 0.59
CA GLU A 298 1.82 -29.26 0.27
C GLU A 298 1.17 -28.02 0.92
N SER A 299 1.82 -27.45 1.94
CA SER A 299 1.45 -26.20 2.59
C SER A 299 2.69 -25.37 2.86
N SER A 300 2.55 -24.04 3.00
CA SER A 300 3.68 -23.15 3.33
C SER A 300 3.94 -23.08 4.85
N VAL A 301 3.78 -24.19 5.57
CA VAL A 301 4.07 -24.32 6.99
C VAL A 301 5.41 -25.03 7.18
N PHE A 302 6.28 -24.45 8.00
CA PHE A 302 7.64 -24.95 8.28
C PHE A 302 7.87 -25.03 9.79
N ALA A 303 8.47 -26.13 10.24
CA ALA A 303 9.01 -26.15 11.60
C ALA A 303 10.22 -25.21 11.70
N ASP A 304 10.48 -24.64 12.87
CA ASP A 304 11.65 -23.79 13.13
C ASP A 304 12.99 -24.49 12.85
N THR A 305 13.01 -25.84 12.91
CA THR A 305 14.16 -26.68 12.57
C THR A 305 14.22 -27.09 11.09
N GLU A 306 13.21 -26.76 10.31
CA GLU A 306 13.11 -27.14 8.91
C GLU A 306 13.58 -26.00 8.00
N LYS A 307 14.54 -26.28 7.14
CA LYS A 307 15.01 -25.30 6.16
C LYS A 307 14.04 -25.17 4.99
N MET A 308 13.63 -23.95 4.71
CA MET A 308 12.72 -23.61 3.64
C MET A 308 13.45 -23.57 2.29
N LYS A 309 13.10 -24.45 1.37
CA LYS A 309 13.62 -24.45 -0.01
C LYS A 309 12.64 -23.80 -0.95
N VAL A 310 13.12 -22.78 -1.65
CA VAL A 310 12.33 -22.00 -2.59
C VAL A 310 12.93 -22.11 -3.97
N LYS A 311 12.12 -22.47 -4.95
CA LYS A 311 12.48 -22.52 -6.36
C LYS A 311 11.84 -21.33 -7.07
N ILE A 312 12.63 -20.59 -7.82
CA ILE A 312 12.14 -19.52 -8.72
C ILE A 312 12.48 -19.85 -10.16
N THR A 313 11.60 -19.47 -11.08
CA THR A 313 11.90 -19.44 -12.51
C THR A 313 11.86 -18.01 -13.01
N TRP A 314 12.81 -17.67 -13.88
CA TRP A 314 12.96 -16.31 -14.36
C TRP A 314 13.60 -16.25 -15.72
N ARG A 315 13.41 -15.15 -16.45
CA ARG A 315 14.05 -14.88 -17.74
C ARG A 315 14.49 -13.42 -17.84
N VAL A 316 15.43 -13.18 -18.76
CA VAL A 316 15.94 -11.85 -19.09
C VAL A 316 15.64 -11.50 -20.53
N SER A 317 15.48 -10.20 -20.83
CA SER A 317 15.29 -9.66 -22.17
C SER A 317 16.59 -9.16 -22.81
N GLU A 318 17.64 -8.98 -22.02
CA GLU A 318 18.97 -8.55 -22.42
C GLU A 318 20.05 -9.26 -21.58
N PRO A 319 21.33 -9.32 -22.01
CA PRO A 319 22.37 -10.01 -21.27
C PRO A 319 22.76 -9.26 -19.98
N PHE A 320 23.05 -10.03 -18.92
CA PHE A 320 23.57 -9.54 -17.64
C PHE A 320 24.84 -10.30 -17.25
N THR A 321 25.78 -9.62 -16.59
CA THR A 321 27.02 -10.21 -16.08
C THR A 321 26.95 -10.58 -14.59
N GLY A 322 26.02 -9.99 -13.84
CA GLY A 322 25.80 -10.31 -12.43
C GLY A 322 24.41 -9.83 -12.00
N ILE A 323 23.62 -10.74 -11.50
CA ILE A 323 22.26 -10.49 -11.00
C ILE A 323 22.25 -10.88 -9.54
N HIS A 324 21.72 -10.03 -8.70
CA HIS A 324 21.63 -10.27 -7.26
C HIS A 324 20.18 -10.35 -6.80
N MET A 325 19.93 -11.15 -5.80
CA MET A 325 18.61 -11.33 -5.17
C MET A 325 18.73 -11.15 -3.66
N LYS A 326 17.72 -10.56 -3.03
CA LYS A 326 17.55 -10.56 -1.58
C LYS A 326 16.09 -10.79 -1.22
N MET A 327 15.86 -11.32 -0.03
CA MET A 327 14.53 -11.42 0.59
C MET A 327 14.35 -10.28 1.58
N ASN A 328 13.20 -9.62 1.54
CA ASN A 328 12.74 -8.69 2.57
C ASN A 328 11.65 -9.38 3.37
N LEU A 329 11.97 -9.76 4.59
CA LEU A 329 11.10 -10.52 5.47
C LEU A 329 10.26 -9.60 6.34
N HIS A 330 8.98 -9.88 6.42
CA HIS A 330 8.00 -9.18 7.22
C HIS A 330 7.20 -10.18 8.06
N ALA A 331 6.80 -9.76 9.25
CA ALA A 331 5.75 -10.45 9.97
C ALA A 331 4.40 -10.17 9.29
N ARG A 332 3.40 -10.96 9.62
CA ARG A 332 2.09 -10.87 9.01
C ARG A 332 1.41 -9.51 9.15
N ASP A 333 1.68 -8.79 10.23
CA ASP A 333 1.19 -7.43 10.47
C ASP A 333 1.96 -6.35 9.68
N SER A 334 2.73 -6.77 8.66
CA SER A 334 3.60 -5.94 7.82
C SER A 334 4.75 -5.27 8.56
N SER A 335 4.98 -5.58 9.85
CA SER A 335 6.17 -5.11 10.55
C SER A 335 7.42 -5.75 9.94
N PRO A 336 8.48 -4.97 9.67
CA PRO A 336 9.71 -5.52 9.11
C PRO A 336 10.40 -6.41 10.15
N VAL A 337 10.83 -7.59 9.71
CA VAL A 337 11.62 -8.54 10.51
C VAL A 337 13.09 -8.44 10.15
N GLY A 338 13.41 -8.38 8.85
CA GLY A 338 14.78 -8.26 8.40
C GLY A 338 14.94 -8.45 6.89
N ILE A 339 16.18 -8.39 6.45
CA ILE A 339 16.56 -8.66 5.06
C ILE A 339 17.68 -9.69 5.02
N THR A 340 17.72 -10.53 3.98
CA THR A 340 18.87 -11.41 3.75
C THR A 340 20.02 -10.64 3.10
N HIS A 341 21.24 -11.12 3.29
CA HIS A 341 22.35 -10.68 2.44
C HIS A 341 22.04 -11.02 0.98
N PRO A 342 22.50 -10.19 0.02
CA PRO A 342 22.33 -10.49 -1.40
C PRO A 342 23.03 -11.80 -1.80
N VAL A 343 22.32 -12.56 -2.64
CA VAL A 343 22.86 -13.78 -3.27
C VAL A 343 23.06 -13.49 -4.74
N ASP A 344 24.22 -13.85 -5.28
CA ASP A 344 24.53 -13.74 -6.71
C ASP A 344 23.84 -14.89 -7.48
N LEU A 345 22.99 -14.52 -8.44
CA LEU A 345 22.33 -15.45 -9.35
C LEU A 345 23.17 -15.72 -10.62
N GLY A 346 24.30 -15.02 -10.77
CA GLY A 346 25.22 -15.17 -11.89
C GLY A 346 24.85 -14.36 -13.13
N ALA A 347 25.48 -14.73 -14.25
CA ALA A 347 25.25 -14.13 -15.56
C ALA A 347 24.04 -14.78 -16.26
N ALA A 348 23.34 -14.00 -17.09
CA ALA A 348 22.18 -14.49 -17.82
C ALA A 348 22.12 -13.92 -19.24
N GLU A 349 21.64 -14.74 -20.19
CA GLU A 349 21.45 -14.43 -21.59
C GLU A 349 19.97 -14.47 -21.96
N PRO A 350 19.51 -13.62 -22.88
CA PRO A 350 18.12 -13.60 -23.31
C PRO A 350 17.72 -14.92 -24.02
N GLY A 351 16.40 -15.22 -23.99
CA GLY A 351 15.83 -16.39 -24.66
C GLY A 351 15.93 -17.71 -23.90
N LYS A 352 16.49 -17.71 -22.67
CA LYS A 352 16.54 -18.87 -21.79
C LYS A 352 15.63 -18.66 -20.56
N LEU A 353 15.05 -19.77 -20.09
CA LEU A 353 14.39 -19.85 -18.80
C LEU A 353 15.41 -20.35 -17.78
N TYR A 354 15.65 -19.55 -16.77
CA TYR A 354 16.55 -19.91 -15.67
C TYR A 354 15.72 -20.45 -14.50
N THR A 355 16.32 -21.42 -13.79
CA THR A 355 15.74 -21.97 -12.57
C THR A 355 16.79 -21.87 -11.47
N THR A 356 16.42 -21.24 -10.37
CA THR A 356 17.27 -21.10 -9.17
C THR A 356 16.55 -21.66 -7.98
N VAL A 357 17.24 -22.46 -7.17
CA VAL A 357 16.75 -22.94 -5.87
C VAL A 357 17.63 -22.34 -4.80
N PHE A 358 17.01 -21.72 -3.79
CA PHE A 358 17.71 -21.21 -2.62
C PHE A 358 17.10 -21.75 -1.34
N GLU A 359 17.86 -21.73 -0.27
CA GLU A 359 17.47 -22.22 1.04
C GLU A 359 17.46 -21.06 2.03
N PHE A 360 16.40 -20.95 2.81
CA PHE A 360 16.28 -20.03 3.92
C PHE A 360 16.12 -20.80 5.22
N ASP A 361 16.85 -20.40 6.26
CA ASP A 361 16.80 -21.03 7.59
C ASP A 361 15.90 -20.19 8.51
N PRO A 362 14.70 -20.67 8.86
CA PRO A 362 13.78 -19.94 9.73
C PRO A 362 14.07 -20.10 11.22
N SER A 363 15.14 -20.78 11.63
CA SER A 363 15.41 -21.15 13.04
C SER A 363 15.52 -19.98 14.01
N LEU A 364 15.75 -18.77 13.52
CA LEU A 364 15.75 -17.54 14.32
C LEU A 364 14.38 -16.88 14.43
N LEU A 365 13.38 -17.34 13.69
CA LEU A 365 12.05 -16.79 13.74
C LEU A 365 11.25 -17.39 14.89
N GLY A 366 10.54 -16.57 15.62
CA GLY A 366 9.53 -17.05 16.56
C GLY A 366 8.36 -17.69 15.84
N GLU A 367 7.58 -18.50 16.55
CA GLU A 367 6.34 -19.06 16.03
C GLU A 367 5.42 -17.96 15.50
N GLY A 368 4.85 -18.16 14.32
CA GLY A 368 3.93 -17.21 13.71
C GLY A 368 3.93 -17.20 12.20
N GLN A 369 3.17 -16.27 11.66
CA GLN A 369 3.00 -16.12 10.22
C GLN A 369 3.83 -14.97 9.71
N TYR A 370 4.48 -15.21 8.58
CA TYR A 370 5.42 -14.32 7.93
C TYR A 370 5.14 -14.26 6.44
N PHE A 371 5.67 -13.25 5.79
CA PHE A 371 5.77 -13.21 4.33
C PHE A 371 7.06 -12.51 3.93
N PHE A 372 7.49 -12.73 2.70
CA PHE A 372 8.64 -12.03 2.14
C PHE A 372 8.33 -11.48 0.75
N TYR A 373 9.08 -10.45 0.39
CA TYR A 373 9.21 -9.98 -1.00
C TYR A 373 10.58 -10.39 -1.52
N LEU A 374 10.65 -10.67 -2.82
CA LEU A 374 11.91 -10.86 -3.54
C LEU A 374 12.26 -9.59 -4.30
N ASP A 375 13.45 -9.06 -4.04
CA ASP A 375 14.04 -7.97 -4.81
C ASP A 375 15.16 -8.55 -5.65
N ILE A 376 15.06 -8.43 -6.99
CA ILE A 376 16.13 -8.77 -7.93
C ILE A 376 16.70 -7.49 -8.51
N PHE A 377 18.01 -7.36 -8.52
CA PHE A 377 18.69 -6.13 -8.91
C PHE A 377 20.04 -6.39 -9.58
N ASP A 378 20.50 -5.37 -10.34
CA ASP A 378 21.80 -5.29 -10.97
C ASP A 378 22.68 -4.31 -10.19
N GLY A 379 23.96 -4.64 -10.00
CA GLY A 379 24.93 -3.79 -9.29
C GLY A 379 25.02 -4.01 -7.78
N ALA A 380 25.91 -3.27 -7.13
CA ALA A 380 26.10 -3.31 -5.69
C ALA A 380 24.92 -2.65 -4.96
N LEU A 381 24.58 -3.12 -3.75
CA LEU A 381 23.41 -2.67 -2.95
C LEU A 381 23.24 -1.15 -2.88
N ALA A 382 24.32 -0.38 -2.78
CA ALA A 382 24.27 1.08 -2.65
C ALA A 382 23.86 1.81 -3.93
N GLN A 383 23.97 1.15 -5.10
CA GLN A 383 23.66 1.72 -6.42
C GLN A 383 22.80 0.74 -7.24
N ALA A 384 22.11 -0.18 -6.55
CA ALA A 384 21.36 -1.25 -7.17
C ALA A 384 20.23 -0.72 -8.04
N VAL A 385 20.15 -1.22 -9.27
CA VAL A 385 19.03 -0.98 -10.18
C VAL A 385 18.05 -2.14 -10.02
N CYS A 386 16.83 -1.87 -9.59
CA CYS A 386 15.78 -2.88 -9.48
C CYS A 386 15.45 -3.45 -10.86
N LEU A 387 15.63 -4.76 -11.03
CA LEU A 387 15.30 -5.50 -12.24
C LEU A 387 13.88 -6.08 -12.17
N ASP A 388 13.54 -6.73 -11.05
CA ASP A 388 12.19 -7.23 -10.80
C ASP A 388 11.84 -7.22 -9.30
N LYS A 389 10.57 -6.89 -9.02
CA LYS A 389 9.97 -6.89 -7.69
C LYS A 389 8.46 -7.07 -7.81
N PRO A 390 7.96 -8.31 -7.78
CA PRO A 390 6.52 -8.59 -7.79
C PRO A 390 5.81 -7.99 -6.58
N VAL A 391 4.58 -7.51 -6.77
CA VAL A 391 3.69 -7.07 -5.68
C VAL A 391 2.97 -8.30 -5.10
N THR A 392 3.73 -9.30 -4.68
CA THR A 392 3.19 -10.56 -4.13
C THR A 392 3.84 -10.82 -2.77
N GLU A 393 3.03 -11.07 -1.79
CA GLU A 393 3.43 -11.55 -0.48
C GLU A 393 3.57 -13.06 -0.55
N PHE A 394 4.80 -13.55 -0.46
CA PHE A 394 5.09 -14.98 -0.38
C PHE A 394 4.95 -15.43 1.07
N ALA A 395 3.73 -15.84 1.44
CA ALA A 395 3.36 -16.13 2.82
C ALA A 395 3.82 -17.53 3.25
N PHE A 396 4.26 -17.63 4.51
CA PHE A 396 4.60 -18.89 5.17
C PHE A 396 4.37 -18.78 6.68
N GLU A 397 4.28 -19.94 7.34
CA GLU A 397 4.11 -20.03 8.78
C GLU A 397 5.29 -20.82 9.38
N VAL A 398 5.78 -20.33 10.51
CA VAL A 398 6.79 -21.03 11.32
C VAL A 398 6.11 -21.60 12.55
N THR A 399 6.26 -22.90 12.79
CA THR A 399 5.76 -23.60 13.97
C THR A 399 6.93 -23.98 14.87
N ASN A 400 6.73 -23.89 16.19
CA ASN A 400 7.72 -24.31 17.14
C ASN A 400 7.78 -25.85 17.24
N SER A 401 8.95 -26.42 17.04
CA SER A 401 9.19 -27.87 17.18
C SER A 401 9.49 -28.31 18.61
N ASP A 402 9.89 -27.37 19.49
CA ASP A 402 10.20 -27.66 20.90
C ASP A 402 8.95 -27.48 21.76
N LEU A 403 8.28 -28.60 22.06
CA LEU A 403 7.09 -28.63 22.91
C LEU A 403 7.35 -28.26 24.38
N THR A 404 8.61 -28.10 24.78
CA THR A 404 8.97 -27.64 26.15
C THR A 404 8.99 -26.15 26.29
N MET A 405 9.03 -25.42 25.17
CA MET A 405 8.92 -23.96 25.17
C MET A 405 7.44 -23.54 25.28
N PRO A 406 7.13 -22.50 26.07
CA PRO A 406 5.78 -21.97 26.10
C PRO A 406 5.41 -21.41 24.71
N GLU A 407 4.10 -21.40 24.39
CA GLU A 407 3.61 -20.79 23.17
C GLU A 407 4.18 -19.36 23.00
N TRP A 408 4.65 -19.06 21.80
CA TRP A 408 5.31 -17.79 21.52
C TRP A 408 4.34 -16.62 21.72
N ALA A 409 4.57 -15.81 22.73
CA ALA A 409 3.74 -14.64 22.99
C ALA A 409 4.14 -13.50 22.03
N SER A 410 3.15 -12.84 21.40
CA SER A 410 3.36 -11.73 20.47
C SER A 410 4.19 -10.57 21.06
N GLY A 411 4.18 -10.41 22.40
CA GLY A 411 4.98 -9.43 23.12
C GLY A 411 6.49 -9.77 23.22
N TRP A 412 6.91 -10.98 22.87
CA TRP A 412 8.32 -11.40 22.91
C TRP A 412 9.11 -11.01 21.66
N GLY A 413 8.47 -10.43 20.68
CA GLY A 413 9.08 -10.02 19.41
C GLY A 413 8.93 -11.08 18.32
N ARG A 414 9.81 -11.02 17.30
CA ARG A 414 9.73 -11.87 16.10
C ARG A 414 10.98 -12.72 15.90
N ILE A 415 12.02 -12.51 16.68
CA ILE A 415 13.31 -13.19 16.53
C ILE A 415 13.64 -13.90 17.83
N HIS A 416 13.95 -15.17 17.71
CA HIS A 416 14.43 -16.01 18.80
C HIS A 416 15.96 -15.98 18.83
N PHE A 417 16.52 -15.30 19.80
CA PHE A 417 17.97 -15.29 19.99
C PHE A 417 18.41 -16.57 20.72
N PRO A 418 19.63 -17.08 20.43
CA PRO A 418 20.18 -18.18 21.20
C PRO A 418 20.35 -17.78 22.67
N PRO A 419 20.38 -18.75 23.62
CA PRO A 419 20.50 -18.46 25.03
C PRO A 419 21.79 -17.68 25.36
N VAL A 420 21.67 -16.75 26.29
CA VAL A 420 22.82 -15.99 26.78
C VAL A 420 23.79 -16.92 27.48
N LYS A 421 25.05 -16.86 27.10
CA LYS A 421 26.11 -17.64 27.77
C LYS A 421 26.53 -16.95 29.06
N LEU A 422 26.40 -17.64 30.20
CA LEU A 422 26.97 -17.19 31.45
C LEU A 422 28.48 -17.41 31.40
N LEU A 423 29.24 -16.33 31.59
CA LEU A 423 30.68 -16.41 31.79
C LEU A 423 30.96 -16.45 33.30
N ALA A 424 31.94 -17.28 33.74
CA ALA A 424 32.37 -17.26 35.12
C ALA A 424 32.98 -15.90 35.44
N ASP A 425 32.80 -15.42 36.70
CA ASP A 425 33.33 -14.15 37.13
C ASP A 425 34.85 -14.10 36.88
N GLY A 426 35.31 -13.26 35.96
CA GLY A 426 36.72 -12.99 35.77
C GLY A 426 37.37 -13.47 34.46
N GLU A 427 36.59 -13.96 33.45
CA GLU A 427 37.08 -14.18 32.07
C GLU A 427 36.64 -13.10 31.06
#